data_1be7279ff1ab72baef9e91ebbd8eb835
#
_entry.id   1be7279ff1ab72baef9e91ebbd8eb835
#
_cell.length_a   1.000
_cell.length_b   1.000
_cell.length_c   1.000
_cell.angle_alpha   90.00
_cell.angle_beta   90.00
_cell.angle_gamma   90.00
#
_symmetry.space_group_name_H-M   'P 1'
#
loop_
_entity.id
_entity.type
_entity.pdbx_description
1 polymer ?
#
loop_
_entity_poly.entity_id
_entity_poly.type
_entity_poly.pdbx_seq_one_letter_code
_entity_poly.pdbx_strand_id
1 'polypeptide(L)'
;MKVGVIGAGTMGQGIAKAFAQVEGYEVALCDIKQEWADGGKAKIQKGYARLVEKGKMTQEAVDAILAKITPGLKEDLCADCDLIVEAAFEDMGVKKTTFQELDKIAKPECIFASNTSSFPSQRSEMVLHVQWLVCILQPCRPYEINRSYRWCKYTG
;
A
#
# COMPACT_ATOMS: atom_id res chain seq x y z
N MET A 1 -13.58 3.37 -1.42
CA MET A 1 -12.46 3.44 -0.46
C MET A 1 -11.19 3.74 -1.23
N LYS A 2 -10.42 4.76 -0.81
CA LYS A 2 -9.16 5.12 -1.45
C LYS A 2 -7.97 4.61 -0.63
N VAL A 3 -7.08 3.87 -1.28
CA VAL A 3 -5.92 3.24 -0.64
C VAL A 3 -4.63 3.84 -1.20
N GLY A 4 -3.84 4.46 -0.35
CA GLY A 4 -2.48 4.89 -0.66
C GLY A 4 -1.49 3.74 -0.48
N VAL A 5 -0.64 3.49 -1.46
CA VAL A 5 0.45 2.52 -1.37
C VAL A 5 1.77 3.26 -1.55
N ILE A 6 2.58 3.30 -0.49
CA ILE A 6 3.85 4.03 -0.48
C ILE A 6 4.99 3.07 -0.81
N GLY A 7 5.63 3.32 -1.95
CA GLY A 7 6.65 2.47 -2.55
C GLY A 7 6.10 1.70 -3.75
N ALA A 8 6.54 2.05 -4.96
CA ALA A 8 6.14 1.42 -6.23
C ALA A 8 7.05 0.25 -6.62
N GLY A 9 7.79 -0.31 -5.67
CA GLY A 9 8.59 -1.53 -5.81
C GLY A 9 7.74 -2.80 -5.96
N THR A 10 8.40 -3.96 -5.94
CA THR A 10 7.72 -5.26 -6.17
C THR A 10 6.56 -5.51 -5.20
N MET A 11 6.76 -5.20 -3.90
CA MET A 11 5.71 -5.40 -2.90
C MET A 11 4.56 -4.42 -3.07
N GLY A 12 4.85 -3.13 -3.24
CA GLY A 12 3.81 -2.11 -3.48
C GLY A 12 2.99 -2.37 -4.74
N GLN A 13 3.61 -2.81 -5.83
CA GLN A 13 2.90 -3.25 -7.03
C GLN A 13 1.95 -4.43 -6.75
N GLY A 14 2.37 -5.39 -5.92
CA GLY A 14 1.54 -6.51 -5.49
C GLY A 14 0.33 -6.06 -4.69
N ILE A 15 0.55 -5.18 -3.71
CA ILE A 15 -0.49 -4.59 -2.86
C ILE A 15 -1.47 -3.76 -3.71
N ALA A 16 -0.95 -2.88 -4.58
CA ALA A 16 -1.77 -2.06 -5.47
C ALA A 16 -2.68 -2.91 -6.38
N LYS A 17 -2.16 -4.00 -6.94
CA LYS A 17 -2.95 -4.95 -7.73
C LYS A 17 -4.05 -5.61 -6.91
N ALA A 18 -3.74 -6.03 -5.69
CA ALA A 18 -4.70 -6.71 -4.83
C ALA A 18 -5.91 -5.81 -4.53
N PHE A 19 -5.67 -4.55 -4.17
CA PHE A 19 -6.75 -3.60 -3.91
C PHE A 19 -7.50 -3.20 -5.20
N ALA A 20 -6.79 -2.94 -6.31
CA ALA A 20 -7.42 -2.52 -7.56
C ALA A 20 -8.34 -3.59 -8.19
N GLN A 21 -8.15 -4.88 -7.86
CA GLN A 21 -9.03 -5.97 -8.30
C GLN A 21 -10.37 -6.00 -7.55
N VAL A 22 -10.44 -5.36 -6.39
CA VAL A 22 -11.66 -5.32 -5.59
C VAL A 22 -12.55 -4.17 -6.06
N GLU A 23 -13.84 -4.40 -6.13
CA GLU A 23 -14.82 -3.37 -6.48
C GLU A 23 -14.90 -2.30 -5.38
N GLY A 24 -15.09 -1.04 -5.77
CA GLY A 24 -15.22 0.08 -4.83
C GLY A 24 -13.90 0.58 -4.24
N TYR A 25 -12.74 0.07 -4.71
CA TYR A 25 -11.43 0.56 -4.28
C TYR A 25 -10.74 1.35 -5.40
N GLU A 26 -10.12 2.46 -5.01
CA GLU A 26 -9.18 3.25 -5.82
C GLU A 26 -7.80 3.20 -5.17
N VAL A 27 -6.74 3.20 -5.95
CA VAL A 27 -5.37 3.04 -5.46
C VAL A 27 -4.50 4.21 -5.92
N ALA A 28 -3.92 4.92 -4.97
CA ALA A 28 -2.83 5.86 -5.18
C ALA A 28 -1.50 5.11 -5.01
N LEU A 29 -0.79 4.86 -6.11
CA LEU A 29 0.53 4.21 -6.08
C LEU A 29 1.60 5.28 -6.02
N CYS A 30 2.16 5.51 -4.83
CA CYS A 30 3.08 6.61 -4.56
C CYS A 30 4.53 6.15 -4.44
N ASP A 31 5.44 7.00 -4.89
CA ASP A 31 6.86 6.83 -4.63
C ASP A 31 7.50 8.22 -4.39
N ILE A 32 8.80 8.26 -4.05
CA ILE A 32 9.55 9.51 -3.81
C ILE A 32 9.77 10.34 -5.08
N LYS A 33 9.62 9.73 -6.26
CA LYS A 33 9.66 10.38 -7.56
C LYS A 33 8.51 9.93 -8.44
N GLN A 34 7.92 10.86 -9.17
CA GLN A 34 6.84 10.57 -10.12
C GLN A 34 7.23 9.47 -11.10
N GLU A 35 8.44 9.52 -11.64
CA GLU A 35 8.96 8.53 -12.60
C GLU A 35 8.98 7.10 -12.04
N TRP A 36 9.20 6.94 -10.72
CA TRP A 36 9.22 5.64 -10.08
C TRP A 36 7.80 5.11 -9.85
N ALA A 37 6.87 5.99 -9.50
CA ALA A 37 5.45 5.64 -9.41
C ALA A 37 4.90 5.21 -10.78
N ASP A 38 5.20 5.98 -11.84
CA ASP A 38 4.83 5.67 -13.23
C ASP A 38 5.45 4.34 -13.70
N GLY A 39 6.72 4.14 -13.40
CA GLY A 39 7.43 2.89 -13.66
C GLY A 39 6.81 1.69 -12.96
N GLY A 40 6.32 1.88 -11.74
CA GLY A 40 5.57 0.88 -10.99
C GLY A 40 4.27 0.49 -11.68
N LYS A 41 3.46 1.48 -12.10
CA LYS A 41 2.22 1.24 -12.85
C LYS A 41 2.51 0.56 -14.20
N ALA A 42 3.55 0.98 -14.92
CA ALA A 42 3.94 0.36 -16.20
C ALA A 42 4.32 -1.13 -16.04
N LYS A 43 5.00 -1.49 -14.93
CA LYS A 43 5.31 -2.90 -14.62
C LYS A 43 4.05 -3.71 -14.31
N ILE A 44 3.09 -3.14 -13.58
CA ILE A 44 1.78 -3.76 -13.33
C ILE A 44 1.08 -4.02 -14.67
N GLN A 45 1.00 -3.03 -15.55
CA GLN A 45 0.40 -3.14 -16.87
C GLN A 45 1.06 -4.24 -17.71
N LYS A 46 2.39 -4.29 -17.75
CA LYS A 46 3.15 -5.35 -18.45
C LYS A 46 2.85 -6.73 -17.88
N GLY A 47 2.67 -6.84 -16.56
CA GLY A 47 2.28 -8.07 -15.91
C GLY A 47 0.90 -8.57 -16.35
N TYR A 48 -0.07 -7.66 -16.43
CA TYR A 48 -1.41 -7.98 -16.90
C TYR A 48 -1.46 -8.30 -18.41
N ALA A 49 -0.71 -7.59 -19.26
CA ALA A 49 -0.62 -7.88 -20.68
C ALA A 49 -0.26 -9.35 -20.96
N ARG A 50 0.68 -9.91 -20.18
CA ARG A 50 1.03 -11.34 -20.25
C ARG A 50 -0.10 -12.28 -19.86
N LEU A 51 -1.03 -11.84 -19.01
CA LEU A 51 -2.21 -12.65 -18.64
C LEU A 51 -3.26 -12.61 -19.75
N VAL A 52 -3.39 -11.49 -20.44
CA VAL A 52 -4.26 -11.35 -21.62
C VAL A 52 -3.73 -12.24 -22.74
N GLU A 53 -2.42 -12.18 -23.07
CA GLU A 53 -1.78 -13.02 -24.07
C GLU A 53 -1.97 -14.52 -23.80
N LYS A 54 -2.03 -14.92 -22.54
CA LYS A 54 -2.30 -16.30 -22.12
C LYS A 54 -3.79 -16.65 -22.03
N GLY A 55 -4.68 -15.75 -22.40
CA GLY A 55 -6.13 -15.95 -22.33
C GLY A 55 -6.69 -16.09 -20.91
N LYS A 56 -5.94 -15.63 -19.89
CA LYS A 56 -6.36 -15.71 -18.47
C LYS A 56 -7.19 -14.52 -18.02
N MET A 57 -7.12 -13.42 -18.74
CA MET A 57 -7.90 -12.20 -18.49
C MET A 57 -8.29 -11.55 -19.82
N THR A 58 -9.40 -10.81 -19.83
CA THR A 58 -9.77 -9.99 -20.97
C THR A 58 -9.09 -8.62 -20.89
N GLN A 59 -8.92 -7.94 -22.04
CA GLN A 59 -8.33 -6.62 -22.07
C GLN A 59 -9.19 -5.60 -21.30
N GLU A 60 -10.51 -5.69 -21.44
CA GLU A 60 -11.46 -4.80 -20.76
C GLU A 60 -11.35 -4.91 -19.23
N ALA A 61 -11.17 -6.13 -18.70
CA ALA A 61 -11.00 -6.34 -17.27
C ALA A 61 -9.68 -5.74 -16.77
N VAL A 62 -8.60 -5.84 -17.56
CA VAL A 62 -7.30 -5.25 -17.24
C VAL A 62 -7.38 -3.74 -17.27
N ASP A 63 -8.01 -3.16 -18.28
CA ASP A 63 -8.15 -1.70 -18.42
C ASP A 63 -8.96 -1.11 -17.25
N ALA A 64 -10.03 -1.81 -16.83
CA ALA A 64 -10.82 -1.42 -15.65
C ALA A 64 -9.99 -1.44 -14.35
N ILE A 65 -9.10 -2.42 -14.17
CA ILE A 65 -8.21 -2.50 -13.01
C ILE A 65 -7.16 -1.38 -13.06
N LEU A 66 -6.53 -1.16 -14.21
CA LEU A 66 -5.49 -0.14 -14.37
C LEU A 66 -6.02 1.28 -14.23
N ALA A 67 -7.29 1.52 -14.61
CA ALA A 67 -7.97 2.80 -14.42
C ALA A 67 -8.12 3.19 -12.94
N LYS A 68 -8.19 2.22 -12.04
CA LYS A 68 -8.28 2.43 -10.59
C LYS A 68 -6.92 2.77 -9.94
N ILE A 69 -5.80 2.61 -10.65
CA ILE A 69 -4.46 2.86 -10.11
C ILE A 69 -3.95 4.19 -10.64
N THR A 70 -3.78 5.16 -9.76
CA THR A 70 -3.21 6.47 -10.06
C THR A 70 -1.78 6.54 -9.50
N PRO A 71 -0.76 6.64 -10.35
CA PRO A 71 0.62 6.83 -9.90
C PRO A 71 0.89 8.29 -9.56
N GLY A 72 1.68 8.58 -8.52
CA GLY A 72 2.02 9.96 -8.19
C GLY A 72 2.87 10.10 -6.93
N LEU A 73 2.92 11.33 -6.42
CA LEU A 73 3.58 11.65 -5.17
C LEU A 73 2.59 11.53 -4.01
N LYS A 74 3.09 11.20 -2.82
CA LYS A 74 2.25 11.07 -1.62
C LYS A 74 1.59 12.37 -1.22
N GLU A 75 2.27 13.50 -1.45
CA GLU A 75 1.79 14.84 -1.16
C GLU A 75 0.53 15.19 -1.96
N ASP A 76 0.43 14.68 -3.18
CA ASP A 76 -0.67 14.99 -4.10
C ASP A 76 -1.85 14.04 -3.95
N LEU A 77 -1.60 12.79 -3.54
CA LEU A 77 -2.59 11.72 -3.65
C LEU A 77 -3.08 11.16 -2.31
N CYS A 78 -2.36 11.40 -1.19
CA CYS A 78 -2.66 10.73 0.08
C CYS A 78 -3.60 11.49 1.01
N ALA A 79 -3.91 12.75 0.71
CA ALA A 79 -4.72 13.60 1.60
C ALA A 79 -6.12 13.04 1.90
N ASP A 80 -6.75 12.40 0.93
CA ASP A 80 -8.10 11.83 1.01
C ASP A 80 -8.13 10.29 1.14
N CYS A 81 -6.98 9.66 1.35
CA CYS A 81 -6.91 8.22 1.54
C CYS A 81 -7.59 7.76 2.83
N ASP A 82 -8.29 6.62 2.75
CA ASP A 82 -8.91 5.92 3.89
C ASP A 82 -7.92 4.98 4.59
N LEU A 83 -7.02 4.42 3.80
CA LEU A 83 -5.97 3.51 4.24
C LEU A 83 -4.67 3.86 3.50
N ILE A 84 -3.57 3.89 4.21
CA ILE A 84 -2.23 4.01 3.62
C ILE A 84 -1.40 2.82 4.03
N VAL A 85 -0.85 2.10 3.04
CA VAL A 85 0.01 0.93 3.23
C VAL A 85 1.44 1.30 2.85
N GLU A 86 2.34 1.30 3.82
CA GLU A 86 3.76 1.52 3.59
C GLU A 86 4.41 0.21 3.12
N ALA A 87 5.03 0.24 1.95
CA ALA A 87 5.78 -0.84 1.32
C ALA A 87 7.12 -0.34 0.75
N ALA A 88 7.68 0.70 1.37
CA ALA A 88 8.96 1.29 1.01
C ALA A 88 10.14 0.43 1.51
N PHE A 89 11.36 0.91 1.25
CA PHE A 89 12.59 0.23 1.64
C PHE A 89 12.69 0.03 3.16
N GLU A 90 13.27 -1.11 3.61
CA GLU A 90 13.41 -1.45 5.04
C GLU A 90 14.51 -0.63 5.72
N ASP A 91 14.29 0.66 5.87
CA ASP A 91 15.09 1.57 6.68
C ASP A 91 14.19 2.29 7.70
N MET A 92 14.48 2.15 8.97
CA MET A 92 13.66 2.70 10.06
C MET A 92 13.62 4.22 10.06
N GLY A 93 14.71 4.88 9.65
CA GLY A 93 14.77 6.34 9.53
C GLY A 93 13.84 6.85 8.43
N VAL A 94 13.89 6.21 7.26
CA VAL A 94 13.01 6.50 6.12
C VAL A 94 11.55 6.26 6.49
N LYS A 95 11.23 5.14 7.14
CA LYS A 95 9.87 4.82 7.57
C LYS A 95 9.33 5.87 8.55
N LYS A 96 10.10 6.23 9.59
CA LYS A 96 9.70 7.24 10.57
C LYS A 96 9.40 8.59 9.90
N THR A 97 10.28 9.06 9.03
CA THR A 97 10.09 10.30 8.28
C THR A 97 8.86 10.23 7.38
N THR A 98 8.71 9.15 6.63
CA THR A 98 7.55 8.94 5.74
C THR A 98 6.23 9.01 6.51
N PHE A 99 6.15 8.33 7.66
CA PHE A 99 4.93 8.37 8.47
C PHE A 99 4.66 9.74 9.11
N GLN A 100 5.70 10.46 9.55
CA GLN A 100 5.55 11.83 10.07
C GLN A 100 5.07 12.82 9.00
N GLU A 101 5.46 12.62 7.75
CA GLU A 101 4.99 13.42 6.62
C GLU A 101 3.55 13.06 6.27
N LEU A 102 3.23 11.77 6.22
CA LEU A 102 1.88 11.28 5.94
C LEU A 102 0.87 11.69 7.02
N ASP A 103 1.26 11.73 8.29
CA ASP A 103 0.43 12.18 9.41
C ASP A 103 -0.03 13.65 9.27
N LYS A 104 0.78 14.46 8.60
CA LYS A 104 0.45 15.88 8.29
C LYS A 104 -0.44 16.03 7.06
N ILE A 105 -0.42 15.05 6.16
CA ILE A 105 -1.10 15.11 4.85
C ILE A 105 -2.44 14.40 4.90
N ALA A 106 -2.48 13.22 5.50
CA ALA A 106 -3.65 12.36 5.51
C ALA A 106 -4.76 12.91 6.43
N LYS A 107 -5.99 12.54 6.12
CA LYS A 107 -7.14 12.88 6.98
C LYS A 107 -7.06 12.16 8.33
N PRO A 108 -7.66 12.71 9.40
CA PRO A 108 -7.56 12.16 10.77
C PRO A 108 -8.04 10.71 10.92
N GLU A 109 -8.98 10.27 10.08
CA GLU A 109 -9.55 8.93 10.11
C GLU A 109 -8.74 7.91 9.30
N CYS A 110 -7.66 8.35 8.61
CA CYS A 110 -6.85 7.48 7.79
C CYS A 110 -6.16 6.40 8.62
N ILE A 111 -6.25 5.16 8.16
CA ILE A 111 -5.57 4.04 8.80
C ILE A 111 -4.19 3.88 8.16
N PHE A 112 -3.16 3.73 8.99
CA PHE A 112 -1.81 3.43 8.52
C PHE A 112 -1.46 1.96 8.75
N ALA A 113 -0.93 1.32 7.72
CA ALA A 113 -0.42 -0.04 7.77
C ALA A 113 1.02 -0.10 7.23
N SER A 114 1.82 -1.03 7.70
CA SER A 114 3.17 -1.27 7.17
C SER A 114 3.33 -2.72 6.74
N ASN A 115 4.02 -2.93 5.63
CA ASN A 115 4.40 -4.25 5.10
C ASN A 115 5.79 -4.68 5.61
N THR A 116 6.21 -4.25 6.80
CA THR A 116 7.49 -4.67 7.38
C THR A 116 7.35 -5.93 8.22
N SER A 117 8.33 -6.85 8.10
CA SER A 117 8.45 -8.02 8.98
C SER A 117 9.28 -7.75 10.24
N SER A 118 9.95 -6.60 10.30
CA SER A 118 10.96 -6.27 11.32
C SER A 118 10.60 -5.02 12.09
N PHE A 119 9.50 -5.04 12.86
CA PHE A 119 9.31 -4.01 13.90
C PHE A 119 10.08 -4.43 15.14
N PRO A 120 11.08 -3.64 15.62
CA PRO A 120 11.64 -3.86 16.93
C PRO A 120 10.53 -3.70 17.96
N SER A 121 10.43 -4.66 18.87
CA SER A 121 9.47 -4.68 19.98
C SER A 121 9.67 -3.54 21.00
N GLN A 122 10.53 -2.57 20.72
CA GLN A 122 10.79 -1.42 21.60
C GLN A 122 9.76 -0.32 21.35
N ARG A 123 8.85 -0.34 22.23
CA ARG A 123 7.60 0.40 22.43
C ARG A 123 7.71 1.91 22.68
N SER A 124 8.88 2.56 22.62
CA SER A 124 9.04 3.77 23.41
C SER A 124 9.09 5.12 22.70
N GLU A 125 9.04 5.21 21.36
CA GLU A 125 9.26 6.52 20.74
C GLU A 125 8.37 6.89 19.55
N MET A 126 7.30 6.17 19.26
CA MET A 126 6.39 6.56 18.18
C MET A 126 5.04 6.96 18.75
N VAL A 127 4.97 8.16 19.35
CA VAL A 127 3.71 8.85 19.64
C VAL A 127 3.23 9.49 18.33
N LEU A 128 2.46 8.74 17.57
CA LEU A 128 1.68 9.27 16.46
C LEU A 128 0.21 9.19 16.86
N HIS A 129 -0.54 10.25 16.61
CA HIS A 129 -1.97 10.38 16.96
C HIS A 129 -2.88 9.53 16.06
N VAL A 130 -2.34 8.54 15.37
CA VAL A 130 -3.02 7.75 14.34
C VAL A 130 -3.20 6.31 14.79
N GLN A 131 -4.36 5.73 14.48
CA GLN A 131 -4.66 4.32 14.74
C GLN A 131 -3.77 3.43 13.86
N TRP A 132 -2.76 2.81 14.44
CA TRP A 132 -1.87 1.89 13.76
C TRP A 132 -2.47 0.49 13.66
N LEU A 133 -2.63 0.02 12.45
CA LEU A 133 -2.82 -1.39 12.15
C LEU A 133 -1.53 -1.93 11.53
N VAL A 134 -0.68 -2.55 12.33
CA VAL A 134 0.47 -3.30 11.79
C VAL A 134 -0.08 -4.59 11.22
N CYS A 135 -0.30 -4.61 9.91
CA CYS A 135 -0.65 -5.81 9.19
C CYS A 135 0.61 -6.32 8.49
N ILE A 136 1.18 -7.41 8.99
CA ILE A 136 2.25 -8.13 8.30
C ILE A 136 1.58 -8.88 7.14
N LEU A 137 1.60 -8.27 5.97
CA LEU A 137 1.21 -8.92 4.73
C LEU A 137 2.38 -9.81 4.27
N GLN A 138 2.61 -10.93 4.94
CA GLN A 138 3.44 -11.97 4.35
C GLN A 138 2.75 -12.51 3.09
N PRO A 139 3.49 -12.77 2.00
CA PRO A 139 2.95 -13.51 0.88
C PRO A 139 2.59 -14.91 1.38
N CYS A 140 1.33 -15.12 1.69
CA CYS A 140 0.83 -16.42 2.07
C CYS A 140 1.04 -17.38 0.91
N ARG A 141 1.86 -18.42 1.12
CA ARG A 141 1.69 -19.66 0.38
C ARG A 141 0.23 -20.11 0.56
N PRO A 142 -0.40 -20.80 -0.41
CA PRO A 142 -1.85 -21.03 -0.43
C PRO A 142 -2.38 -22.04 0.61
N TYR A 143 -1.77 -22.16 1.76
CA TYR A 143 -2.22 -23.01 2.85
C TYR A 143 -2.02 -22.31 4.19
N GLU A 144 -3.15 -22.18 4.91
CA GLU A 144 -3.31 -21.75 6.29
C GLU A 144 -3.46 -20.23 6.54
N ILE A 145 -4.70 -19.80 6.40
CA ILE A 145 -5.21 -18.63 7.13
C ILE A 145 -5.32 -19.04 8.60
N ASN A 146 -4.23 -18.90 9.33
CA ASN A 146 -4.29 -19.05 10.78
C ASN A 146 -4.70 -17.70 11.38
N ARG A 147 -5.92 -17.67 11.94
CA ARG A 147 -6.55 -16.52 12.57
C ARG A 147 -5.79 -16.15 13.85
N SER A 148 -4.82 -15.27 13.75
CA SER A 148 -4.30 -14.56 14.93
C SER A 148 -4.09 -13.08 14.61
N TYR A 149 -5.18 -12.37 14.33
CA TYR A 149 -5.17 -10.92 14.35
C TYR A 149 -5.20 -10.48 15.81
N ARG A 150 -4.07 -10.12 16.39
CA ARG A 150 -4.04 -9.37 17.64
C ARG A 150 -4.23 -7.90 17.34
N TRP A 151 -5.41 -7.41 17.58
CA TRP A 151 -5.71 -6.00 17.65
C TRP A 151 -4.99 -5.40 18.85
N CYS A 152 -3.93 -4.64 18.67
CA CYS A 152 -3.44 -3.76 19.72
C CYS A 152 -4.26 -2.47 19.70
N LYS A 153 -5.36 -2.42 20.44
CA LYS A 153 -5.97 -1.14 20.84
C LYS A 153 -5.00 -0.45 21.80
N TYR A 154 -4.42 0.65 21.36
CA TYR A 154 -3.85 1.61 22.27
C TYR A 154 -4.96 2.58 22.68
N THR A 155 -5.48 2.40 23.89
CA THR A 155 -6.14 3.47 24.64
C THR A 155 -5.04 4.16 25.44
N GLY A 156 -4.76 5.44 25.12
CA GLY A 156 -3.89 6.32 25.89
C GLY A 156 -4.41 6.56 27.30
#